data_0bfdef4de899366600eafb7668e7999f
#
_entry.id   0bfdef4de899366600eafb7668e7999f
#
_cell.length_a   1.000
_cell.length_b   1.000
_cell.length_c   1.000
_cell.angle_alpha   90.00
_cell.angle_beta   90.00
_cell.angle_gamma   90.00
#
_symmetry.space_group_name_H-M   'P 1'
#
loop_
_entity.id
_entity.type
_entity.pdbx_description
1 polymer ?
#
loop_
_entity_poly.entity_id
_entity_poly.type
_entity_poly.pdbx_seq_one_letter_code
_entity_poly.pdbx_strand_id
1 'polypeptide(L)'
;MSEPDKDGKAGPEDARGSGAAQDPNPPAAEADSNLPARLGQERLDAPVAAMGMFGVQDSPDTSGYGLLRVHRQPPIDSPRPYGSYFDTVADALTGALQADGLGFSDAIERVVVDRGELTFHVRWERLPEVAAKLRDDPALRFELCSGVSGVHYPEDTGRELHAVYHMLSITHNRRLRLEVSTPDADRHLPSLTGVYPTCNWHERETWDFFGIIFDGHPALTRIEMPDDWRGHPQRKDYPLGGIPVEYRGATIPPPDERRHYQ
;
A
#
# COMPACT_ATOMS: atom_id res chain seq x y z
N MET A 1 -44.68 11.24 69.89
CA MET A 1 -44.88 12.68 69.97
C MET A 1 -43.85 13.30 69.03
N SER A 2 -44.40 13.89 67.93
CA SER A 2 -43.84 14.96 67.11
C SER A 2 -42.71 14.61 66.09
N GLU A 3 -43.06 14.36 64.88
CA GLU A 3 -42.47 14.94 63.65
C GLU A 3 -42.45 16.52 63.75
N PRO A 4 -41.84 17.26 62.83
CA PRO A 4 -41.35 17.02 61.46
C PRO A 4 -40.00 17.77 61.16
N ASP A 5 -39.38 17.74 60.08
CA ASP A 5 -39.58 18.37 58.76
C ASP A 5 -38.29 18.29 57.94
N LYS A 6 -38.43 17.97 56.65
CA LYS A 6 -37.92 18.50 55.41
C LYS A 6 -36.60 19.26 55.38
N ASP A 7 -35.65 18.83 54.57
CA ASP A 7 -35.41 19.52 53.28
C ASP A 7 -34.40 18.76 52.41
N GLY A 8 -34.83 18.49 51.21
CA GLY A 8 -34.07 17.90 50.17
C GLY A 8 -33.01 18.82 49.56
N LYS A 9 -31.89 18.21 49.23
CA LYS A 9 -30.97 18.78 48.21
C LYS A 9 -30.43 17.64 47.36
N ALA A 10 -30.97 17.59 46.15
CA ALA A 10 -30.41 16.73 45.10
C ALA A 10 -29.03 17.26 44.71
N GLY A 11 -28.03 16.39 44.80
CA GLY A 11 -26.71 16.60 44.21
C GLY A 11 -26.75 16.17 42.73
N PRO A 12 -25.92 16.77 41.87
CA PRO A 12 -25.95 16.50 40.46
C PRO A 12 -25.43 15.10 40.15
N GLU A 13 -26.16 14.38 39.31
CA GLU A 13 -25.76 13.13 38.71
C GLU A 13 -24.52 13.31 37.87
N ASP A 14 -23.44 12.64 38.24
CA ASP A 14 -22.28 12.44 37.40
C ASP A 14 -22.63 11.57 36.23
N ALA A 15 -23.01 12.18 35.11
CA ALA A 15 -23.04 11.54 33.81
C ALA A 15 -21.58 11.24 33.38
N ARG A 16 -21.07 10.09 33.77
CA ARG A 16 -19.87 9.52 33.16
C ARG A 16 -20.24 9.10 31.75
N GLY A 17 -19.98 9.99 30.81
CA GLY A 17 -19.97 9.69 29.40
C GLY A 17 -18.92 8.59 29.15
N SER A 18 -19.36 7.45 28.65
CA SER A 18 -18.51 6.43 28.06
C SER A 18 -17.84 7.02 26.83
N GLY A 19 -16.63 7.54 26.98
CA GLY A 19 -15.78 7.86 25.86
C GLY A 19 -15.44 6.56 25.15
N ALA A 20 -16.10 6.30 24.03
CA ALA A 20 -15.64 5.31 23.09
C ALA A 20 -14.21 5.70 22.67
N ALA A 21 -13.27 4.81 22.91
CA ALA A 21 -11.91 4.97 22.39
C ALA A 21 -12.01 5.13 20.89
N GLN A 22 -11.67 6.32 20.39
CA GLN A 22 -11.57 6.54 18.95
C GLN A 22 -10.47 5.63 18.42
N ASP A 23 -10.83 4.85 17.42
CA ASP A 23 -9.88 4.05 16.65
C ASP A 23 -8.81 5.02 16.11
N PRO A 24 -7.51 4.79 16.36
CA PRO A 24 -6.45 5.68 15.90
C PRO A 24 -6.31 5.70 14.37
N ASN A 25 -7.07 4.87 13.66
CA ASN A 25 -7.20 4.89 12.22
C ASN A 25 -8.65 5.32 11.91
N PRO A 26 -8.93 6.62 11.71
CA PRO A 26 -10.27 7.03 11.33
C PRO A 26 -10.67 6.28 10.05
N PRO A 27 -11.95 5.86 9.93
CA PRO A 27 -12.41 5.25 8.70
C PRO A 27 -12.08 6.19 7.55
N ALA A 28 -11.58 5.63 6.45
CA ALA A 28 -11.32 6.38 5.23
C ALA A 28 -12.51 7.29 4.96
N ALA A 29 -12.26 8.60 4.78
CA ALA A 29 -13.31 9.56 4.50
C ALA A 29 -14.20 8.98 3.41
N GLU A 30 -15.52 9.02 3.61
CA GLU A 30 -16.49 8.51 2.64
C GLU A 30 -16.09 9.03 1.27
N ALA A 31 -15.73 8.10 0.39
CA ALA A 31 -15.24 8.43 -0.94
C ALA A 31 -16.31 9.27 -1.61
N ASP A 32 -15.94 10.49 -2.02
CA ASP A 32 -16.80 11.37 -2.76
C ASP A 32 -17.33 10.58 -3.99
N SER A 33 -18.61 10.27 -4.00
CA SER A 33 -19.25 9.40 -5.00
C SER A 33 -19.16 9.94 -6.43
N ASN A 34 -18.59 11.15 -6.61
CA ASN A 34 -18.31 11.78 -7.88
C ASN A 34 -16.88 11.58 -8.38
N LEU A 35 -16.00 10.93 -7.58
CA LEU A 35 -14.68 10.55 -8.10
C LEU A 35 -14.83 9.33 -9.01
N PRO A 36 -14.34 9.38 -10.26
CA PRO A 36 -14.38 8.20 -11.12
C PRO A 36 -13.62 7.07 -10.43
N ALA A 37 -14.19 5.88 -10.40
CA ALA A 37 -13.66 4.67 -9.77
C ALA A 37 -12.28 4.23 -10.32
N ARG A 38 -11.75 4.96 -11.29
CA ARG A 38 -10.38 4.91 -11.80
C ARG A 38 -10.00 6.34 -12.15
N LEU A 39 -8.79 6.74 -11.82
CA LEU A 39 -8.20 7.93 -12.41
C LEU A 39 -8.28 7.77 -13.92
N GLY A 40 -9.20 8.47 -14.57
CA GLY A 40 -9.32 8.45 -16.03
C GLY A 40 -8.00 8.90 -16.66
N GLN A 41 -7.70 8.43 -17.87
CA GLN A 41 -6.49 8.83 -18.61
C GLN A 41 -6.28 10.35 -18.65
N GLU A 42 -7.35 11.14 -18.70
CA GLU A 42 -7.29 12.61 -18.68
C GLU A 42 -6.69 13.21 -17.39
N ARG A 43 -6.73 12.49 -16.27
CA ARG A 43 -6.07 12.91 -15.02
C ARG A 43 -4.60 12.52 -14.94
N LEU A 44 -4.16 11.62 -15.78
CA LEU A 44 -2.79 11.13 -15.77
C LEU A 44 -1.79 12.19 -16.30
N ASP A 45 -2.25 13.07 -17.17
CA ASP A 45 -1.42 14.12 -17.78
C ASP A 45 -1.49 15.45 -17.03
N ALA A 46 -2.41 15.62 -16.10
CA ALA A 46 -2.52 16.82 -15.28
C ALA A 46 -1.54 16.78 -14.11
N PRO A 47 -0.66 17.77 -13.94
CA PRO A 47 0.17 17.87 -12.75
C PRO A 47 -0.74 18.05 -11.54
N VAL A 48 -0.55 17.21 -10.50
CA VAL A 48 -1.26 17.36 -9.23
C VAL A 48 -0.77 18.65 -8.58
N ALA A 49 -1.65 19.63 -8.46
CA ALA A 49 -1.38 20.84 -7.70
C ALA A 49 -1.29 20.44 -6.21
N ALA A 50 -0.12 20.62 -5.62
CA ALA A 50 0.07 20.47 -4.18
C ALA A 50 0.36 21.84 -3.58
N MET A 51 -0.20 22.10 -2.39
CA MET A 51 0.21 23.28 -1.62
C MET A 51 1.60 23.04 -1.07
N GLY A 52 2.55 23.85 -1.49
CA GLY A 52 3.87 23.87 -0.92
C GLY A 52 3.92 24.53 0.45
N MET A 53 5.04 24.36 1.18
CA MET A 53 5.34 25.13 2.36
C MET A 53 5.25 26.63 2.05
N PHE A 54 4.71 27.45 2.93
CA PHE A 54 4.46 28.89 2.72
C PHE A 54 3.30 29.26 1.77
N GLY A 55 2.35 28.33 1.53
CA GLY A 55 1.12 28.63 0.77
C GLY A 55 1.31 28.75 -0.73
N VAL A 56 2.40 28.23 -1.28
CA VAL A 56 2.60 28.16 -2.74
C VAL A 56 1.55 27.20 -3.31
N GLN A 57 0.68 27.74 -4.18
CA GLN A 57 -0.32 27.00 -4.94
C GLN A 57 0.24 26.69 -6.33
N ASP A 58 -0.24 25.60 -6.93
CA ASP A 58 0.12 25.14 -8.27
C ASP A 58 1.56 24.62 -8.45
N SER A 59 2.33 24.48 -7.38
CA SER A 59 3.63 23.82 -7.40
C SER A 59 3.58 22.54 -6.58
N PRO A 60 3.96 21.39 -7.13
CA PRO A 60 4.15 20.17 -6.35
C PRO A 60 5.42 20.20 -5.48
N ASP A 61 6.13 21.31 -5.45
CA ASP A 61 7.30 21.50 -4.60
C ASP A 61 6.87 21.70 -3.14
N THR A 62 6.88 20.59 -2.40
CA THR A 62 6.60 20.59 -0.96
C THR A 62 7.75 21.13 -0.12
N SER A 63 8.92 21.37 -0.70
CA SER A 63 10.08 21.94 -0.03
C SER A 63 10.05 23.47 0.03
N GLY A 64 9.20 24.10 -0.79
CA GLY A 64 9.14 25.55 -0.94
C GLY A 64 10.28 26.15 -1.78
N TYR A 65 11.09 25.31 -2.41
CA TYR A 65 12.22 25.70 -3.27
C TYR A 65 11.97 25.32 -4.73
N GLY A 66 11.38 26.20 -5.50
CA GLY A 66 11.30 26.06 -6.95
C GLY A 66 10.02 25.43 -7.50
N LEU A 67 10.03 25.19 -8.79
CA LEU A 67 8.88 24.75 -9.58
C LEU A 67 8.97 23.25 -9.92
N LEU A 68 9.26 22.39 -8.97
CA LEU A 68 9.27 20.94 -9.19
C LEU A 68 7.85 20.45 -9.44
N ARG A 69 7.55 20.08 -10.66
CA ARG A 69 6.33 19.36 -11.02
C ARG A 69 6.54 17.88 -10.78
N VAL A 70 5.93 17.35 -9.74
CA VAL A 70 5.86 15.90 -9.54
C VAL A 70 4.68 15.38 -10.34
N HIS A 71 4.96 14.72 -11.45
CA HIS A 71 3.94 13.99 -12.18
C HIS A 71 3.64 12.71 -11.40
N ARG A 72 2.53 12.68 -10.69
CA ARG A 72 1.98 11.46 -10.11
C ARG A 72 1.12 10.79 -11.18
N GLN A 73 1.76 10.10 -12.10
CA GLN A 73 1.04 9.31 -13.08
C GLN A 73 1.10 7.85 -12.64
N PRO A 74 -0.05 7.19 -12.37
CA PRO A 74 -0.06 5.75 -12.41
C PRO A 74 0.32 5.34 -13.82
N PRO A 75 1.23 4.36 -13.97
CA PRO A 75 1.73 3.96 -15.29
C PRO A 75 0.58 3.54 -16.19
N ILE A 76 0.56 4.07 -17.42
CA ILE A 76 -0.41 3.71 -18.45
C ILE A 76 0.00 2.38 -19.07
N ASP A 77 -0.98 1.58 -19.51
CA ASP A 77 -0.72 0.37 -20.29
C ASP A 77 0.11 0.71 -21.53
N SER A 78 1.24 0.05 -21.66
CA SER A 78 2.19 0.32 -22.76
C SER A 78 1.79 -0.50 -23.98
N PRO A 79 1.67 0.11 -25.18
CA PRO A 79 1.41 -0.63 -26.39
C PRO A 79 2.65 -1.46 -26.80
N ARG A 80 2.42 -2.60 -27.45
CA ARG A 80 3.48 -3.34 -28.11
C ARG A 80 3.96 -2.59 -29.38
N PRO A 81 5.25 -2.69 -29.75
CA PRO A 81 6.30 -3.48 -29.09
C PRO A 81 6.84 -2.80 -27.83
N TYR A 82 7.11 -3.59 -26.79
CA TYR A 82 7.66 -3.11 -25.53
C TYR A 82 9.15 -2.75 -25.61
N GLY A 83 9.82 -3.34 -26.59
CA GLY A 83 11.24 -3.11 -26.82
C GLY A 83 12.19 -3.95 -25.95
N SER A 84 13.49 -3.89 -26.23
CA SER A 84 14.50 -4.66 -25.51
C SER A 84 14.13 -6.17 -25.46
N TYR A 85 14.30 -6.82 -24.31
CA TYR A 85 13.89 -8.21 -24.07
C TYR A 85 12.44 -8.33 -23.58
N PHE A 86 11.71 -7.23 -23.44
CA PHE A 86 10.40 -7.22 -22.79
C PHE A 86 9.34 -7.97 -23.59
N ASP A 87 9.33 -7.84 -24.92
CA ASP A 87 8.45 -8.62 -25.78
C ASP A 87 8.73 -10.11 -25.65
N THR A 88 10.00 -10.51 -25.62
CA THR A 88 10.41 -11.90 -25.45
C THR A 88 9.90 -12.47 -24.13
N VAL A 89 10.00 -11.70 -23.03
CA VAL A 89 9.51 -12.13 -21.72
C VAL A 89 7.99 -12.23 -21.72
N ALA A 90 7.29 -11.25 -22.29
CA ALA A 90 5.83 -11.27 -22.36
C ALA A 90 5.30 -12.43 -23.23
N ASP A 91 5.98 -12.74 -24.35
CA ASP A 91 5.60 -13.85 -25.23
C ASP A 91 5.88 -15.21 -24.58
N ALA A 92 7.03 -15.36 -23.91
CA ALA A 92 7.35 -16.57 -23.16
C ALA A 92 6.36 -16.81 -22.02
N LEU A 93 6.01 -15.76 -21.25
CA LEU A 93 5.01 -15.86 -20.18
C LEU A 93 3.64 -16.21 -20.76
N THR A 94 3.26 -15.61 -21.90
CA THR A 94 2.00 -15.94 -22.58
C THR A 94 1.95 -17.42 -22.95
N GLY A 95 3.02 -17.96 -23.53
CA GLY A 95 3.11 -19.37 -23.88
C GLY A 95 3.05 -20.29 -22.66
N ALA A 96 3.75 -19.93 -21.58
CA ALA A 96 3.77 -20.70 -20.34
C ALA A 96 2.40 -20.74 -19.64
N LEU A 97 1.64 -19.63 -19.66
CA LEU A 97 0.28 -19.57 -19.11
C LEU A 97 -0.70 -20.33 -19.98
N GLN A 98 -0.61 -20.20 -21.29
CA GLN A 98 -1.48 -20.93 -22.24
C GLN A 98 -1.30 -22.45 -22.15
N ALA A 99 -0.12 -22.93 -21.84
CA ALA A 99 0.13 -24.36 -21.63
C ALA A 99 -0.70 -24.93 -20.46
N ASP A 100 -1.05 -24.11 -19.47
CA ASP A 100 -1.94 -24.47 -18.36
C ASP A 100 -3.42 -24.08 -18.62
N GLY A 101 -3.73 -23.60 -19.83
CA GLY A 101 -5.09 -23.18 -20.20
C GLY A 101 -5.50 -21.80 -19.67
N LEU A 102 -4.54 -21.00 -19.20
CA LEU A 102 -4.78 -19.64 -18.69
C LEU A 102 -4.43 -18.59 -19.75
N GLY A 103 -5.38 -17.71 -20.07
CA GLY A 103 -5.12 -16.59 -20.96
C GLY A 103 -4.20 -15.54 -20.30
N PHE A 104 -3.35 -14.88 -21.09
CA PHE A 104 -2.50 -13.81 -20.57
C PHE A 104 -3.31 -12.70 -19.92
N SER A 105 -4.41 -12.26 -20.55
CA SER A 105 -5.33 -11.23 -20.01
C SER A 105 -6.10 -11.66 -18.76
N ASP A 106 -6.19 -12.99 -18.51
CA ASP A 106 -6.84 -13.51 -17.31
C ASP A 106 -5.93 -13.45 -16.09
N ALA A 107 -4.62 -13.35 -16.33
CA ALA A 107 -3.60 -13.24 -15.28
C ALA A 107 -3.00 -11.84 -15.16
N ILE A 108 -2.81 -11.15 -16.29
CA ILE A 108 -2.18 -9.84 -16.37
C ILE A 108 -3.21 -8.80 -16.76
N GLU A 109 -3.39 -7.80 -15.90
CA GLU A 109 -4.34 -6.71 -16.13
C GLU A 109 -3.82 -5.69 -17.13
N ARG A 110 -2.53 -5.37 -17.02
CA ARG A 110 -1.84 -4.42 -17.89
C ARG A 110 -0.33 -4.65 -17.85
N VAL A 111 0.34 -4.15 -18.86
CA VAL A 111 1.80 -4.18 -18.99
C VAL A 111 2.30 -2.74 -19.04
N VAL A 112 3.27 -2.42 -18.20
CA VAL A 112 3.84 -1.08 -18.14
C VAL A 112 5.33 -1.15 -18.41
N VAL A 113 5.79 -0.32 -19.33
CA VAL A 113 7.21 -0.05 -19.55
C VAL A 113 7.48 1.39 -19.22
N ASP A 114 8.21 1.63 -18.16
CA ASP A 114 8.59 2.96 -17.72
C ASP A 114 10.07 2.99 -17.35
N ARG A 115 10.79 4.01 -17.80
CA ARG A 115 12.21 4.23 -17.52
C ARG A 115 13.11 3.01 -17.77
N GLY A 116 12.77 2.21 -18.77
CA GLY A 116 13.54 1.02 -19.15
C GLY A 116 13.29 -0.19 -18.26
N GLU A 117 12.22 -0.21 -17.50
CA GLU A 117 11.79 -1.33 -16.67
C GLU A 117 10.41 -1.84 -17.09
N LEU A 118 10.27 -3.16 -17.09
CA LEU A 118 9.02 -3.86 -17.40
C LEU A 118 8.29 -4.17 -16.09
N THR A 119 7.00 -3.85 -16.04
CA THR A 119 6.12 -4.18 -14.92
C THR A 119 4.87 -4.89 -15.45
N PHE A 120 4.57 -6.07 -14.91
CA PHE A 120 3.29 -6.73 -15.09
C PHE A 120 2.40 -6.45 -13.89
N HIS A 121 1.25 -5.82 -14.14
CA HIS A 121 0.19 -5.73 -13.14
C HIS A 121 -0.62 -7.02 -13.17
N VAL A 122 -0.49 -7.79 -12.10
CA VAL A 122 -1.01 -9.16 -12.01
C VAL A 122 -2.31 -9.14 -11.22
N ARG A 123 -3.30 -9.90 -11.67
CA ARG A 123 -4.49 -10.18 -10.85
C ARG A 123 -4.05 -10.96 -9.61
N TRP A 124 -4.45 -10.50 -8.45
CA TRP A 124 -3.96 -11.05 -7.18
C TRP A 124 -4.24 -12.55 -7.06
N GLU A 125 -5.35 -13.04 -7.59
CA GLU A 125 -5.73 -14.45 -7.58
C GLU A 125 -4.75 -15.33 -8.38
N ARG A 126 -4.07 -14.75 -9.35
CA ARG A 126 -3.15 -15.43 -10.27
C ARG A 126 -1.67 -15.21 -9.92
N LEU A 127 -1.40 -14.44 -8.88
CA LEU A 127 -0.03 -14.10 -8.51
C LEU A 127 0.87 -15.31 -8.26
N PRO A 128 0.47 -16.35 -7.50
CA PRO A 128 1.32 -17.53 -7.30
C PRO A 128 1.58 -18.34 -8.58
N GLU A 129 0.57 -18.45 -9.45
CA GLU A 129 0.69 -19.16 -10.73
C GLU A 129 1.67 -18.44 -11.66
N VAL A 130 1.52 -17.12 -11.81
CA VAL A 130 2.42 -16.28 -12.62
C VAL A 130 3.85 -16.35 -12.07
N ALA A 131 4.02 -16.22 -10.76
CA ALA A 131 5.32 -16.28 -10.10
C ALA A 131 6.02 -17.64 -10.30
N ALA A 132 5.28 -18.73 -10.20
CA ALA A 132 5.81 -20.08 -10.46
C ALA A 132 6.26 -20.23 -11.93
N LYS A 133 5.48 -19.75 -12.91
CA LYS A 133 5.86 -19.77 -14.32
C LYS A 133 7.12 -18.94 -14.58
N LEU A 134 7.21 -17.76 -14.00
CA LEU A 134 8.39 -16.90 -14.13
C LEU A 134 9.66 -17.58 -13.60
N ARG A 135 9.55 -18.35 -12.51
CA ARG A 135 10.67 -19.08 -11.92
C ARG A 135 11.06 -20.31 -12.75
N ASP A 136 10.08 -21.12 -13.13
CA ASP A 136 10.31 -22.49 -13.59
C ASP A 136 10.48 -22.61 -15.10
N ASP A 137 9.91 -21.70 -15.90
CA ASP A 137 10.03 -21.74 -17.35
C ASP A 137 11.48 -21.44 -17.80
N PRO A 138 12.10 -22.31 -18.61
CA PRO A 138 13.49 -22.16 -19.07
C PRO A 138 13.76 -20.85 -19.83
N ALA A 139 12.79 -20.29 -20.54
CA ALA A 139 12.93 -19.05 -21.29
C ALA A 139 12.82 -17.80 -20.39
N LEU A 140 12.25 -17.95 -19.20
CA LEU A 140 12.02 -16.86 -18.24
C LEU A 140 13.07 -16.86 -17.13
N ARG A 141 13.17 -17.94 -16.36
CA ARG A 141 14.17 -18.17 -15.31
C ARG A 141 14.37 -16.95 -14.40
N PHE A 142 13.30 -16.40 -13.84
CA PHE A 142 13.38 -15.40 -12.79
C PHE A 142 13.55 -16.11 -11.44
N GLU A 143 14.77 -16.53 -11.15
CA GLU A 143 15.08 -17.40 -10.02
C GLU A 143 15.01 -16.69 -8.67
N LEU A 144 15.13 -15.37 -8.66
CA LEU A 144 15.24 -14.59 -7.42
C LEU A 144 14.19 -13.49 -7.35
N CYS A 145 13.44 -13.47 -6.26
CA CYS A 145 12.76 -12.25 -5.80
C CYS A 145 13.73 -11.45 -4.92
N SER A 146 14.20 -10.32 -5.41
CA SER A 146 15.20 -9.51 -4.72
C SER A 146 14.59 -8.57 -3.68
N GLY A 147 13.28 -8.40 -3.67
CA GLY A 147 12.57 -7.58 -2.71
C GLY A 147 11.09 -7.48 -2.98
N VAL A 148 10.33 -7.15 -1.94
CA VAL A 148 8.91 -6.79 -2.02
C VAL A 148 8.73 -5.44 -1.35
N SER A 149 8.03 -4.52 -2.00
CA SER A 149 7.77 -3.19 -1.48
C SER A 149 6.28 -2.92 -1.45
N GLY A 150 5.77 -2.36 -0.36
CA GLY A 150 4.41 -1.86 -0.28
C GLY A 150 4.29 -0.44 -0.81
N VAL A 151 3.14 -0.12 -1.39
CA VAL A 151 2.77 1.25 -1.77
C VAL A 151 1.32 1.50 -1.39
N HIS A 152 1.02 2.70 -0.93
CA HIS A 152 -0.34 3.13 -0.63
C HIS A 152 -0.72 4.32 -1.51
N TYR A 153 -1.78 4.12 -2.32
CA TYR A 153 -2.40 5.12 -3.17
C TYR A 153 -3.85 5.38 -2.71
N PRO A 154 -4.09 6.24 -1.73
CA PRO A 154 -5.44 6.45 -1.17
C PRO A 154 -6.49 6.87 -2.19
N GLU A 155 -6.05 7.44 -3.31
CA GLU A 155 -6.92 7.96 -4.38
C GLU A 155 -7.28 6.89 -5.44
N ASP A 156 -6.63 5.72 -5.43
CA ASP A 156 -6.91 4.61 -6.35
C ASP A 156 -7.96 3.67 -5.73
N THR A 157 -9.19 4.14 -5.69
CA THR A 157 -10.31 3.47 -5.01
C THR A 157 -10.49 2.02 -5.47
N GLY A 158 -10.51 1.10 -4.51
CA GLY A 158 -10.59 -0.35 -4.72
C GLY A 158 -9.25 -1.01 -5.06
N ARG A 159 -8.17 -0.24 -5.05
CA ARG A 159 -6.80 -0.67 -5.34
C ARG A 159 -5.78 0.14 -4.53
N GLU A 160 -6.15 0.57 -3.35
CA GLU A 160 -5.37 1.52 -2.56
C GLU A 160 -4.01 0.97 -2.14
N LEU A 161 -3.92 -0.33 -1.89
CA LEU A 161 -2.69 -0.99 -1.44
C LEU A 161 -2.08 -1.83 -2.56
N HIS A 162 -0.80 -1.63 -2.79
CA HIS A 162 -0.03 -2.35 -3.79
C HIS A 162 1.15 -3.07 -3.15
N ALA A 163 1.42 -4.28 -3.62
CA ALA A 163 2.67 -4.98 -3.36
C ALA A 163 3.44 -5.12 -4.68
N VAL A 164 4.69 -4.66 -4.68
CA VAL A 164 5.59 -4.67 -5.84
C VAL A 164 6.72 -5.64 -5.59
N TYR A 165 6.78 -6.70 -6.39
CA TYR A 165 7.81 -7.73 -6.33
C TYR A 165 8.87 -7.47 -7.38
N HIS A 166 10.13 -7.41 -6.96
CA HIS A 166 11.29 -7.19 -7.83
C HIS A 166 11.92 -8.53 -8.19
N MET A 167 11.70 -8.95 -9.42
CA MET A 167 12.15 -10.25 -9.93
C MET A 167 13.45 -10.11 -10.70
N LEU A 168 14.38 -11.03 -10.47
CA LEU A 168 15.69 -11.07 -11.13
C LEU A 168 15.92 -12.44 -11.75
N SER A 169 16.22 -12.44 -13.04
CA SER A 169 16.80 -13.59 -13.73
C SER A 169 18.32 -13.45 -13.73
N ILE A 170 19.00 -14.32 -12.99
CA ILE A 170 20.46 -14.40 -12.99
C ILE A 170 20.92 -15.06 -14.29
N THR A 171 20.20 -16.11 -14.71
CA THR A 171 20.50 -16.86 -15.94
C THR A 171 20.49 -15.98 -17.19
N HIS A 172 19.50 -15.09 -17.30
CA HIS A 172 19.35 -14.25 -18.48
C HIS A 172 19.78 -12.79 -18.27
N ASN A 173 20.24 -12.44 -17.07
CA ASN A 173 20.57 -11.06 -16.65
C ASN A 173 19.43 -10.06 -16.98
N ARG A 174 18.21 -10.38 -16.53
CA ARG A 174 17.00 -9.63 -16.81
C ARG A 174 16.30 -9.27 -15.50
N ARG A 175 15.58 -8.14 -15.51
CA ARG A 175 14.77 -7.68 -14.39
C ARG A 175 13.32 -7.52 -14.82
N LEU A 176 12.41 -7.76 -13.88
CA LEU A 176 10.98 -7.63 -14.07
C LEU A 176 10.36 -7.20 -12.75
N ARG A 177 9.33 -6.40 -12.79
CA ARG A 177 8.46 -6.15 -11.63
C ARG A 177 7.11 -6.83 -11.82
N LEU A 178 6.60 -7.44 -10.75
CA LEU A 178 5.20 -7.80 -10.62
C LEU A 178 4.56 -6.81 -9.65
N GLU A 179 3.45 -6.25 -10.02
CA GLU A 179 2.67 -5.38 -9.16
C GLU A 179 1.28 -5.96 -9.00
N VAL A 180 0.83 -6.07 -7.76
CA VAL A 180 -0.52 -6.52 -7.42
C VAL A 180 -1.15 -5.50 -6.50
N SER A 181 -2.45 -5.33 -6.63
CA SER A 181 -3.19 -4.39 -5.80
C SER A 181 -4.35 -5.07 -5.10
N THR A 182 -4.70 -4.53 -3.94
CA THR A 182 -5.84 -4.95 -3.15
C THR A 182 -6.53 -3.71 -2.54
N PRO A 183 -7.87 -3.76 -2.33
CA PRO A 183 -8.55 -2.66 -1.68
C PRO A 183 -8.19 -2.58 -0.19
N ASP A 184 -8.23 -1.36 0.36
CA ASP A 184 -7.98 -1.16 1.80
C ASP A 184 -9.03 -1.86 2.68
N ALA A 185 -10.24 -2.04 2.17
CA ALA A 185 -11.30 -2.76 2.88
C ALA A 185 -11.05 -4.27 2.97
N ASP A 186 -10.27 -4.84 2.05
CA ASP A 186 -9.91 -6.27 2.02
C ASP A 186 -8.44 -6.40 1.59
N ARG A 187 -7.54 -6.29 2.55
CA ARG A 187 -6.08 -6.16 2.36
C ARG A 187 -5.36 -7.50 2.17
N HIS A 188 -6.02 -8.49 1.60
CA HIS A 188 -5.51 -9.84 1.45
C HIS A 188 -4.85 -10.05 0.10
N LEU A 189 -3.64 -10.61 0.11
CA LEU A 189 -2.90 -11.07 -1.06
C LEU A 189 -2.30 -12.45 -0.79
N PRO A 190 -2.18 -13.34 -1.78
CA PRO A 190 -1.50 -14.61 -1.59
C PRO A 190 -0.01 -14.41 -1.38
N SER A 191 0.57 -15.10 -0.40
CA SER A 191 2.01 -15.10 -0.15
C SER A 191 2.78 -15.83 -1.25
N LEU A 192 3.93 -15.29 -1.62
CA LEU A 192 4.88 -15.94 -2.52
C LEU A 192 5.99 -16.70 -1.81
N THR A 193 5.96 -16.85 -0.50
CA THR A 193 7.00 -17.58 0.26
C THR A 193 7.17 -19.02 -0.18
N GLY A 194 6.11 -19.67 -0.68
CA GLY A 194 6.17 -21.03 -1.24
C GLY A 194 6.86 -21.11 -2.60
N VAL A 195 6.93 -19.99 -3.34
CA VAL A 195 7.61 -19.91 -4.62
C VAL A 195 9.01 -19.31 -4.44
N TYR A 196 9.12 -18.22 -3.70
CA TYR A 196 10.36 -17.51 -3.42
C TYR A 196 10.56 -17.37 -1.90
N PRO A 197 11.38 -18.20 -1.27
CA PRO A 197 11.62 -18.12 0.18
C PRO A 197 12.14 -16.76 0.67
N THR A 198 12.80 -16.00 -0.20
CA THR A 198 13.27 -14.64 0.10
C THR A 198 12.12 -13.67 0.40
N CYS A 199 10.92 -13.93 -0.10
CA CYS A 199 9.74 -13.10 0.17
C CYS A 199 9.34 -13.11 1.66
N ASN A 200 9.73 -14.11 2.45
CA ASN A 200 9.34 -14.23 3.85
C ASN A 200 9.55 -12.92 4.64
N TRP A 201 10.76 -12.37 4.58
CA TRP A 201 11.09 -11.15 5.33
C TRP A 201 10.47 -9.90 4.72
N HIS A 202 10.46 -9.82 3.40
CA HIS A 202 9.92 -8.66 2.69
C HIS A 202 8.39 -8.55 2.78
N GLU A 203 7.68 -9.68 2.79
CA GLU A 203 6.23 -9.69 3.00
C GLU A 203 5.89 -9.29 4.45
N ARG A 204 6.68 -9.72 5.44
CA ARG A 204 6.54 -9.26 6.82
C ARG A 204 6.75 -7.75 6.93
N GLU A 205 7.80 -7.20 6.29
CA GLU A 205 8.05 -5.76 6.25
C GLU A 205 6.88 -5.01 5.60
N THR A 206 6.39 -5.51 4.47
CA THR A 206 5.27 -4.91 3.75
C THR A 206 3.98 -4.94 4.58
N TRP A 207 3.72 -6.05 5.28
CA TRP A 207 2.62 -6.11 6.24
C TRP A 207 2.82 -5.14 7.40
N ASP A 208 4.01 -5.10 7.98
CA ASP A 208 4.31 -4.24 9.13
C ASP A 208 4.08 -2.76 8.82
N PHE A 209 4.51 -2.31 7.64
CA PHE A 209 4.44 -0.90 7.26
C PHE A 209 3.13 -0.47 6.58
N PHE A 210 2.44 -1.37 5.86
CA PHE A 210 1.27 -1.03 5.05
C PHE A 210 0.00 -1.79 5.45
N GLY A 211 0.12 -2.88 6.19
CA GLY A 211 -1.01 -3.68 6.66
C GLY A 211 -1.55 -4.67 5.62
N ILE A 212 -0.82 -4.95 4.55
CA ILE A 212 -1.19 -5.98 3.57
C ILE A 212 -1.02 -7.35 4.22
N ILE A 213 -2.08 -8.15 4.24
CA ILE A 213 -2.08 -9.50 4.81
C ILE A 213 -1.71 -10.50 3.73
N PHE A 214 -0.63 -11.24 3.93
CA PHE A 214 -0.18 -12.25 2.98
C PHE A 214 -0.68 -13.64 3.39
N ASP A 215 -1.73 -14.11 2.70
CA ASP A 215 -2.36 -15.40 2.96
C ASP A 215 -1.41 -16.56 2.65
N GLY A 216 -1.29 -17.47 3.60
CA GLY A 216 -0.35 -18.60 3.49
C GLY A 216 1.07 -18.28 3.89
N HIS A 217 1.35 -17.07 4.36
CA HIS A 217 2.66 -16.74 4.94
C HIS A 217 2.91 -17.54 6.23
N PRO A 218 4.06 -18.19 6.40
CA PRO A 218 4.30 -19.11 7.53
C PRO A 218 4.32 -18.44 8.90
N ALA A 219 4.70 -17.16 8.98
CA ALA A 219 4.80 -16.42 10.24
C ALA A 219 4.74 -14.91 9.98
N LEU A 220 3.54 -14.39 9.74
CA LEU A 220 3.32 -12.96 9.49
C LEU A 220 3.34 -12.20 10.82
N THR A 221 4.51 -11.75 11.21
CA THR A 221 4.77 -10.99 12.45
C THR A 221 5.55 -9.72 12.15
N ARG A 222 5.50 -8.73 13.04
CA ARG A 222 6.25 -7.49 12.87
C ARG A 222 7.75 -7.77 12.77
N ILE A 223 8.47 -6.91 12.07
CA ILE A 223 9.91 -7.03 11.83
C ILE A 223 10.63 -5.71 12.12
N GLU A 224 10.06 -4.58 11.77
CA GLU A 224 10.65 -3.26 11.96
C GLU A 224 10.05 -2.53 13.18
N MET A 225 8.73 -2.64 13.35
CA MET A 225 8.04 -2.00 14.46
C MET A 225 7.99 -2.94 15.69
N PRO A 226 7.92 -2.38 16.91
CA PRO A 226 7.62 -3.16 18.12
C PRO A 226 6.31 -3.96 17.97
N ASP A 227 6.22 -5.12 18.62
CA ASP A 227 5.06 -6.01 18.52
C ASP A 227 3.75 -5.35 18.97
N ASP A 228 3.82 -4.41 19.90
CA ASP A 228 2.69 -3.64 20.44
C ASP A 228 2.40 -2.35 19.68
N TRP A 229 3.12 -2.08 18.58
CA TRP A 229 2.90 -0.88 17.80
C TRP A 229 1.52 -0.88 17.14
N ARG A 230 0.83 0.26 17.21
CA ARG A 230 -0.51 0.43 16.65
C ARG A 230 -0.45 1.05 15.25
N GLY A 231 -1.13 0.40 14.30
CA GLY A 231 -1.23 0.86 12.92
C GLY A 231 -0.01 0.50 12.07
N HIS A 232 0.06 1.11 10.87
CA HIS A 232 1.03 0.84 9.83
C HIS A 232 1.67 2.15 9.36
N PRO A 233 2.91 2.45 9.79
CA PRO A 233 3.45 3.82 9.78
C PRO A 233 3.81 4.36 8.39
N GLN A 234 3.89 3.54 7.35
CA GLN A 234 4.20 4.04 6.00
C GLN A 234 2.95 4.27 5.13
N ARG A 235 1.77 4.00 5.67
CA ARG A 235 0.52 4.39 5.00
C ARG A 235 0.43 5.92 4.92
N LYS A 236 -0.16 6.42 3.83
CA LYS A 236 -0.33 7.87 3.62
C LYS A 236 -1.35 8.50 4.57
N ASP A 237 -2.26 7.70 5.10
CA ASP A 237 -3.26 8.09 6.10
C ASP A 237 -2.76 7.99 7.54
N TYR A 238 -1.55 7.46 7.77
CA TYR A 238 -0.94 7.42 9.10
C TYR A 238 -0.46 8.81 9.51
N PRO A 239 -0.73 9.27 10.76
CA PRO A 239 -0.34 10.58 11.23
C PRO A 239 1.18 10.82 11.18
N LEU A 240 1.62 11.93 10.57
CA LEU A 240 3.06 12.28 10.49
C LEU A 240 3.66 12.55 11.87
N GLY A 241 2.87 13.06 12.82
CA GLY A 241 3.28 13.26 14.20
C GLY A 241 3.46 11.98 15.01
N GLY A 242 3.08 10.83 14.42
CA GLY A 242 3.06 9.54 15.09
C GLY A 242 1.88 9.37 16.02
N ILE A 243 1.93 8.35 16.86
CA ILE A 243 0.92 8.03 17.86
C ILE A 243 1.46 8.25 19.27
N PRO A 244 0.61 8.47 20.29
CA PRO A 244 1.04 8.50 21.68
C PRO A 244 1.71 7.17 22.06
N VAL A 245 2.89 7.26 22.66
CA VAL A 245 3.66 6.08 23.11
C VAL A 245 3.66 6.04 24.64
N GLU A 246 3.32 4.89 25.20
CA GLU A 246 3.45 4.65 26.63
C GLU A 246 4.91 4.31 26.98
N TYR A 247 5.48 5.03 27.93
CA TYR A 247 6.82 4.77 28.44
C TYR A 247 6.83 4.79 29.97
N ARG A 248 7.12 3.66 30.59
CA ARG A 248 7.16 3.48 32.04
C ARG A 248 5.90 3.98 32.76
N GLY A 249 4.72 3.71 32.19
CA GLY A 249 3.43 4.12 32.73
C GLY A 249 3.05 5.57 32.46
N ALA A 250 3.82 6.30 31.66
CA ALA A 250 3.49 7.64 31.18
C ALA A 250 3.26 7.62 29.67
N THR A 251 2.19 8.24 29.20
CA THR A 251 1.94 8.43 27.76
C THR A 251 2.71 9.64 27.25
N ILE A 252 3.57 9.43 26.26
CA ILE A 252 4.30 10.50 25.58
C ILE A 252 3.50 10.88 24.35
N PRO A 253 2.94 12.09 24.26
CA PRO A 253 2.20 12.52 23.08
C PRO A 253 3.11 12.66 21.85
N PRO A 254 2.55 12.65 20.64
CA PRO A 254 3.29 12.86 19.40
C PRO A 254 4.09 14.17 19.40
N PRO A 255 5.17 14.28 18.60
CA PRO A 255 6.02 15.47 18.60
C PRO A 255 5.32 16.78 18.25
N ASP A 256 4.29 16.74 17.42
CA ASP A 256 3.45 17.88 17.02
C ASP A 256 2.61 18.42 18.18
N GLU A 257 2.12 17.58 19.06
CA GLU A 257 1.38 17.99 20.27
C GLU A 257 2.31 18.48 21.38
N ARG A 258 3.59 18.05 21.39
CA ARG A 258 4.58 18.45 22.40
C ARG A 258 5.19 19.81 22.16
N ARG A 259 5.11 20.33 20.93
CA ARG A 259 5.70 21.62 20.54
C ARG A 259 4.62 22.68 20.49
N HIS A 260 4.51 23.45 21.56
CA HIS A 260 3.78 24.72 21.52
C HIS A 260 4.75 25.80 21.02
N TYR A 261 4.60 26.21 19.78
CA TYR A 261 5.23 27.43 19.30
C TYR A 261 4.39 28.60 19.81
N GLN A 262 4.95 29.37 20.75
CA GLN A 262 4.39 30.65 21.21
C GLN A 262 4.80 31.74 20.24
#